data_ce86493c7345802fbecbf7a87b75f2c7
#
_entry.id   ce86493c7345802fbecbf7a87b75f2c7
#
_cell.length_a   1.000
_cell.length_b   1.000
_cell.length_c   1.000
_cell.angle_alpha   90.00
_cell.angle_beta   90.00
_cell.angle_gamma   90.00
#
_symmetry.space_group_name_H-M   'P 1'
#
loop_
_entity.id
_entity.type
_entity.pdbx_description
1 polymer ?
#
loop_
_entity_poly.entity_id
_entity_poly.type
_entity_poly.pdbx_seq_one_letter_code
_entity_poly.pdbx_strand_id
1 'polypeptide(L)'
;MQNSFSLEEFIEEIFNIEKYEQKVKSAKLKNELLNNNIVENRITITDIDLMSGVQFEEFLCEYFNGQGYQCSTTKASGDQGNDLIAKKGELTIAIQAKCYSGIVGNHAVMEAVAGMKYYSANRCMVITNSTFSKSAVELAKANGVILWDRQVLTEKLNEV
;
A
#
# COMPACT_ATOMS: atom_id res chain seq x y z
N MET A 1 64.10 4.86 13.77
CA MET A 1 63.80 3.42 13.58
C MET A 1 62.74 3.36 12.48
N GLN A 2 63.17 2.94 11.27
CA GLN A 2 62.24 2.72 10.15
C GLN A 2 61.58 1.35 10.37
N ASN A 3 60.24 1.34 10.56
CA ASN A 3 59.47 0.11 10.47
C ASN A 3 59.47 -0.32 9.01
N SER A 4 60.32 -1.29 8.66
CA SER A 4 60.20 -1.97 7.37
C SER A 4 59.05 -2.94 7.45
N PHE A 5 57.95 -2.60 6.84
CA PHE A 5 56.85 -3.52 6.56
C PHE A 5 57.41 -4.71 5.78
N SER A 6 57.15 -5.93 6.23
CA SER A 6 57.60 -7.12 5.52
C SER A 6 56.76 -7.32 4.26
N LEU A 7 57.36 -7.92 3.22
CA LEU A 7 56.63 -8.24 1.98
C LEU A 7 55.42 -9.13 2.25
N GLU A 8 55.48 -9.96 3.27
CA GLU A 8 54.41 -10.86 3.71
C GLU A 8 53.23 -10.07 4.29
N GLU A 9 53.46 -9.09 5.17
CA GLU A 9 52.45 -8.21 5.73
C GLU A 9 51.75 -7.37 4.64
N PHE A 10 52.50 -6.94 3.63
CA PHE A 10 51.92 -6.20 2.49
C PHE A 10 51.02 -7.08 1.62
N ILE A 11 51.41 -8.35 1.39
CA ILE A 11 50.59 -9.32 0.64
C ILE A 11 49.31 -9.65 1.39
N GLU A 12 49.37 -9.83 2.72
CA GLU A 12 48.21 -10.11 3.55
C GLU A 12 47.22 -8.94 3.56
N GLU A 13 47.71 -7.71 3.57
CA GLU A 13 46.90 -6.51 3.53
C GLU A 13 46.14 -6.37 2.19
N ILE A 14 46.86 -6.62 1.05
CA ILE A 14 46.23 -6.63 -0.29
C ILE A 14 45.16 -7.73 -0.38
N PHE A 15 45.45 -8.92 0.12
CA PHE A 15 44.49 -10.05 0.11
C PHE A 15 43.23 -9.76 0.93
N ASN A 16 43.37 -9.05 2.05
CA ASN A 16 42.25 -8.63 2.88
C ASN A 16 41.43 -7.51 2.17
N ILE A 17 42.06 -6.60 1.45
CA ILE A 17 41.38 -5.56 0.67
C ILE A 17 40.56 -6.19 -0.47
N GLU A 18 41.14 -7.11 -1.24
CA GLU A 18 40.45 -7.82 -2.31
C GLU A 18 39.23 -8.63 -1.77
N LYS A 19 39.40 -9.30 -0.63
CA LYS A 19 38.33 -10.05 0.03
C LYS A 19 37.23 -9.14 0.54
N TYR A 20 37.56 -7.94 1.01
CA TYR A 20 36.59 -6.91 1.42
C TYR A 20 35.82 -6.37 0.22
N GLU A 21 36.51 -6.05 -0.88
CA GLU A 21 35.89 -5.57 -2.12
C GLU A 21 34.93 -6.60 -2.72
N GLN A 22 35.30 -7.89 -2.72
CA GLN A 22 34.42 -8.97 -3.14
C GLN A 22 33.17 -9.09 -2.25
N LYS A 23 33.29 -8.93 -0.93
CA LYS A 23 32.15 -8.89 0.00
C LYS A 23 31.22 -7.71 -0.28
N VAL A 24 31.77 -6.52 -0.51
CA VAL A 24 30.99 -5.32 -0.84
C VAL A 24 30.26 -5.50 -2.18
N LYS A 25 30.95 -6.03 -3.18
CA LYS A 25 30.38 -6.28 -4.51
C LYS A 25 29.26 -7.33 -4.46
N SER A 26 29.43 -8.40 -3.71
CA SER A 26 28.40 -9.43 -3.54
C SER A 26 27.19 -8.93 -2.74
N ALA A 27 27.42 -8.10 -1.71
CA ALA A 27 26.33 -7.47 -0.96
C ALA A 27 25.53 -6.48 -1.82
N LYS A 28 26.23 -5.71 -2.67
CA LYS A 28 25.58 -4.76 -3.61
C LYS A 28 24.74 -5.49 -4.66
N LEU A 29 25.28 -6.57 -5.24
CA LEU A 29 24.56 -7.42 -6.20
C LEU A 29 23.34 -8.08 -5.56
N LYS A 30 23.47 -8.54 -4.30
CA LYS A 30 22.36 -9.13 -3.56
C LYS A 30 21.24 -8.11 -3.29
N ASN A 31 21.61 -6.86 -2.96
CA ASN A 31 20.63 -5.77 -2.79
C ASN A 31 19.97 -5.39 -4.12
N GLU A 32 20.70 -5.37 -5.24
CA GLU A 32 20.14 -5.12 -6.57
C GLU A 32 19.18 -6.23 -6.99
N LEU A 33 19.51 -7.50 -6.72
CA LEU A 33 18.63 -8.65 -6.98
C LEU A 33 17.37 -8.63 -6.10
N LEU A 34 17.50 -8.24 -4.82
CA LEU A 34 16.36 -8.07 -3.91
C LEU A 34 15.46 -6.92 -4.38
N ASN A 35 16.03 -5.80 -4.78
CA ASN A 35 15.27 -4.66 -5.32
C ASN A 35 14.57 -5.00 -6.64
N ASN A 36 15.23 -5.75 -7.54
CA ASN A 36 14.61 -6.22 -8.79
C ASN A 36 13.46 -7.21 -8.50
N ASN A 37 13.62 -8.14 -7.56
CA ASN A 37 12.55 -9.05 -7.15
C ASN A 37 11.39 -8.31 -6.46
N ILE A 38 11.65 -7.23 -5.72
CA ILE A 38 10.62 -6.36 -5.14
C ILE A 38 9.87 -5.61 -6.26
N VAL A 39 10.56 -5.18 -7.31
CA VAL A 39 9.94 -4.50 -8.47
C VAL A 39 9.10 -5.49 -9.30
N GLU A 40 9.54 -6.75 -9.45
CA GLU A 40 8.78 -7.79 -10.17
C GLU A 40 7.52 -8.26 -9.43
N ASN A 41 7.46 -8.11 -8.10
CA ASN A 41 6.30 -8.47 -7.27
C ASN A 41 5.41 -7.28 -6.89
N ARG A 42 5.61 -6.11 -7.44
CA ARG A 42 4.80 -4.93 -7.16
C ARG A 42 3.44 -5.06 -7.83
N ILE A 43 2.38 -5.05 -7.03
CA ILE A 43 1.01 -5.02 -7.53
C ILE A 43 0.78 -3.69 -8.24
N THR A 44 0.35 -3.78 -9.48
CA THR A 44 0.02 -2.62 -10.34
C THR A 44 -1.48 -2.40 -10.40
N ILE A 45 -1.89 -1.23 -10.89
CA ILE A 45 -3.32 -0.93 -11.08
C ILE A 45 -4.00 -1.90 -12.07
N THR A 46 -3.24 -2.46 -13.02
CA THR A 46 -3.75 -3.47 -13.97
C THR A 46 -3.98 -4.81 -13.29
N ASP A 47 -3.20 -5.17 -12.28
CA ASP A 47 -3.45 -6.37 -11.49
C ASP A 47 -4.73 -6.21 -10.66
N ILE A 48 -4.97 -5.01 -10.12
CA ILE A 48 -6.20 -4.68 -9.38
C ILE A 48 -7.43 -4.76 -10.30
N ASP A 49 -7.33 -4.36 -11.56
CA ASP A 49 -8.43 -4.47 -12.53
C ASP A 49 -8.91 -5.91 -12.75
N LEU A 50 -8.05 -6.89 -12.47
CA LEU A 50 -8.36 -8.33 -12.58
C LEU A 50 -8.90 -8.94 -11.27
N MET A 51 -8.90 -8.19 -10.18
CA MET A 51 -9.38 -8.67 -8.88
C MET A 51 -10.90 -8.74 -8.84
N SER A 52 -11.41 -9.72 -8.13
CA SER A 52 -12.79 -9.68 -7.61
C SER A 52 -12.94 -8.63 -6.51
N GLY A 53 -14.16 -8.25 -6.16
CA GLY A 53 -14.42 -7.33 -5.05
C GLY A 53 -13.75 -7.78 -3.75
N VAL A 54 -13.90 -9.08 -3.41
CA VAL A 54 -13.30 -9.66 -2.19
C VAL A 54 -11.76 -9.60 -2.22
N GLN A 55 -11.15 -9.93 -3.35
CA GLN A 55 -9.69 -9.83 -3.49
C GLN A 55 -9.19 -8.39 -3.36
N PHE A 56 -9.96 -7.43 -3.87
CA PHE A 56 -9.62 -6.02 -3.73
C PHE A 56 -9.73 -5.53 -2.27
N GLU A 57 -10.76 -5.98 -1.54
CA GLU A 57 -10.92 -5.71 -0.10
C GLU A 57 -9.75 -6.29 0.71
N GLU A 58 -9.39 -7.57 0.47
CA GLU A 58 -8.24 -8.23 1.11
C GLU A 58 -6.94 -7.47 0.81
N PHE A 59 -6.70 -7.13 -0.46
CA PHE A 59 -5.55 -6.35 -0.88
C PHE A 59 -5.47 -4.99 -0.17
N LEU A 60 -6.56 -4.24 -0.11
CA LEU A 60 -6.60 -2.96 0.59
C LEU A 60 -6.34 -3.13 2.09
N CYS A 61 -6.86 -4.20 2.70
CA CYS A 61 -6.59 -4.51 4.10
C CYS A 61 -5.10 -4.76 4.35
N GLU A 62 -4.43 -5.52 3.49
CA GLU A 62 -2.98 -5.73 3.53
C GLU A 62 -2.20 -4.43 3.32
N TYR A 63 -2.63 -3.60 2.36
CA TYR A 63 -2.04 -2.29 2.11
C TYR A 63 -2.07 -1.40 3.37
N PHE A 64 -3.24 -1.26 4.01
CA PHE A 64 -3.37 -0.46 5.23
C PHE A 64 -2.59 -1.04 6.41
N ASN A 65 -2.52 -2.37 6.54
CA ASN A 65 -1.66 -3.02 7.53
C ASN A 65 -0.18 -2.69 7.31
N GLY A 66 0.29 -2.69 6.05
CA GLY A 66 1.64 -2.27 5.68
C GLY A 66 1.94 -0.80 6.04
N GLN A 67 0.92 0.06 6.06
CA GLN A 67 1.01 1.47 6.48
C GLN A 67 0.90 1.66 8.01
N GLY A 68 0.87 0.57 8.77
CA GLY A 68 0.82 0.59 10.24
C GLY A 68 -0.58 0.79 10.82
N TYR A 69 -1.63 0.55 10.05
CA TYR A 69 -2.99 0.43 10.57
C TYR A 69 -3.25 -1.01 11.01
N GLN A 70 -4.25 -1.19 11.87
CA GLN A 70 -4.89 -2.47 12.11
C GLN A 70 -6.15 -2.51 11.24
N CYS A 71 -6.09 -3.19 10.11
CA CYS A 71 -7.19 -3.30 9.17
C CYS A 71 -7.87 -4.66 9.27
N SER A 72 -9.20 -4.66 9.19
CA SER A 72 -10.02 -5.85 9.11
C SER A 72 -11.16 -5.67 8.12
N THR A 73 -11.49 -6.74 7.39
CA THR A 73 -12.70 -6.80 6.57
C THR A 73 -13.92 -6.92 7.46
N THR A 74 -15.01 -6.26 7.10
CA THR A 74 -16.29 -6.46 7.75
C THR A 74 -16.94 -7.71 7.15
N LYS A 75 -17.56 -8.54 7.99
CA LYS A 75 -18.29 -9.71 7.48
C LYS A 75 -19.49 -9.26 6.67
N ALA A 76 -19.66 -9.84 5.50
CA ALA A 76 -20.75 -9.60 4.55
C ALA A 76 -22.16 -10.04 5.05
N SER A 77 -22.43 -9.97 6.34
CA SER A 77 -23.73 -10.32 6.89
C SER A 77 -24.51 -9.07 7.25
N GLY A 78 -25.24 -8.56 6.25
CA GLY A 78 -26.21 -7.48 6.40
C GLY A 78 -25.67 -6.11 6.03
N ASP A 79 -25.58 -5.82 4.75
CA ASP A 79 -25.60 -4.54 3.99
C ASP A 79 -25.41 -3.21 4.76
N GLN A 80 -24.44 -3.16 5.68
CA GLN A 80 -24.17 -1.94 6.47
C GLN A 80 -23.13 -1.01 5.81
N GLY A 81 -22.79 -1.25 4.54
CA GLY A 81 -22.20 -0.27 3.68
C GLY A 81 -20.72 0.05 3.85
N ASN A 82 -19.91 -0.79 4.54
CA ASN A 82 -18.45 -0.67 4.49
C ASN A 82 -17.80 -2.04 4.47
N ASP A 83 -16.75 -2.14 3.69
CA ASP A 83 -16.06 -3.41 3.46
C ASP A 83 -14.89 -3.60 4.43
N LEU A 84 -14.28 -2.48 4.91
CA LEU A 84 -13.08 -2.49 5.74
C LEU A 84 -13.16 -1.47 6.87
N ILE A 85 -12.53 -1.80 7.99
CA ILE A 85 -12.26 -0.88 9.10
C ILE A 85 -10.76 -0.85 9.37
N ALA A 86 -10.15 0.32 9.25
CA ALA A 86 -8.72 0.54 9.53
C ALA A 86 -8.53 1.44 10.75
N LYS A 87 -7.71 0.99 11.72
CA LYS A 87 -7.45 1.70 12.97
C LYS A 87 -5.97 1.98 13.16
N LYS A 88 -5.65 3.22 13.59
CA LYS A 88 -4.28 3.62 13.95
C LYS A 88 -4.34 4.68 15.05
N GLY A 89 -3.97 4.32 16.28
CA GLY A 89 -4.18 5.18 17.46
C GLY A 89 -5.67 5.50 17.63
N GLU A 90 -5.99 6.78 17.76
CA GLU A 90 -7.36 7.28 17.89
C GLU A 90 -8.10 7.38 16.52
N LEU A 91 -7.40 7.17 15.41
CA LEU A 91 -7.99 7.23 14.09
C LEU A 91 -8.64 5.88 13.74
N THR A 92 -9.93 5.93 13.44
CA THR A 92 -10.70 4.80 12.87
C THR A 92 -11.33 5.25 11.57
N ILE A 93 -11.03 4.54 10.48
CA ILE A 93 -11.52 4.84 9.14
C ILE A 93 -12.44 3.70 8.69
N ALA A 94 -13.65 4.05 8.31
CA ALA A 94 -14.58 3.15 7.63
C ALA A 94 -14.37 3.27 6.12
N ILE A 95 -14.08 2.17 5.44
CA ILE A 95 -13.66 2.16 4.04
C ILE A 95 -14.67 1.36 3.22
N GLN A 96 -15.20 1.99 2.16
CA GLN A 96 -15.98 1.35 1.11
C GLN A 96 -15.06 1.09 -0.09
N ALA A 97 -14.94 -0.16 -0.49
CA ALA A 97 -14.13 -0.57 -1.64
C ALA A 97 -15.03 -0.88 -2.84
N LYS A 98 -14.71 -0.35 -4.00
CA LYS A 98 -15.43 -0.62 -5.26
C LYS A 98 -14.45 -1.01 -6.36
N CYS A 99 -14.24 -2.32 -6.56
CA CYS A 99 -13.54 -2.85 -7.73
C CYS A 99 -14.54 -2.90 -8.88
N TYR A 100 -14.49 -1.92 -9.78
CA TYR A 100 -15.56 -1.71 -10.76
C TYR A 100 -15.02 -1.13 -12.07
N SER A 101 -15.56 -1.59 -13.20
CA SER A 101 -15.18 -1.11 -14.53
C SER A 101 -15.93 0.16 -14.98
N GLY A 102 -16.98 0.53 -14.27
CA GLY A 102 -17.81 1.70 -14.56
C GLY A 102 -17.54 2.88 -13.64
N ILE A 103 -18.27 3.98 -13.84
CA ILE A 103 -18.19 5.18 -12.99
C ILE A 103 -18.90 4.93 -11.67
N VAL A 104 -18.22 5.20 -10.55
CA VAL A 104 -18.73 5.05 -9.19
C VAL A 104 -19.59 6.28 -8.84
N GLY A 105 -20.84 6.03 -8.49
CA GLY A 105 -21.83 7.08 -8.20
C GLY A 105 -22.03 7.34 -6.71
N ASN A 106 -23.05 8.14 -6.39
CA ASN A 106 -23.40 8.61 -5.04
C ASN A 106 -23.64 7.47 -4.03
N HIS A 107 -24.09 6.33 -4.49
CA HIS A 107 -24.43 5.21 -3.61
C HIS A 107 -23.23 4.79 -2.74
N ALA A 108 -22.03 4.68 -3.35
CA ALA A 108 -20.81 4.32 -2.62
C ALA A 108 -20.43 5.35 -1.53
N VAL A 109 -20.69 6.63 -1.79
CA VAL A 109 -20.46 7.70 -0.80
C VAL A 109 -21.47 7.60 0.35
N MET A 110 -22.73 7.30 0.06
CA MET A 110 -23.77 7.11 1.09
C MET A 110 -23.49 5.86 1.95
N GLU A 111 -23.03 4.77 1.33
CA GLU A 111 -22.60 3.55 2.03
C GLU A 111 -21.45 3.87 3.00
N ALA A 112 -20.41 4.60 2.55
CA ALA A 112 -19.29 4.99 3.40
C ALA A 112 -19.72 5.85 4.60
N VAL A 113 -20.64 6.80 4.43
CA VAL A 113 -21.19 7.65 5.51
C VAL A 113 -22.01 6.82 6.48
N ALA A 114 -22.86 5.92 5.99
CA ALA A 114 -23.68 5.05 6.82
C ALA A 114 -22.81 4.13 7.69
N GLY A 115 -21.81 3.48 7.10
CA GLY A 115 -20.91 2.62 7.82
C GLY A 115 -20.00 3.37 8.80
N MET A 116 -19.58 4.60 8.49
CA MET A 116 -18.86 5.43 9.44
C MET A 116 -19.63 5.57 10.76
N LYS A 117 -20.94 5.81 10.69
CA LYS A 117 -21.80 5.93 11.87
C LYS A 117 -21.99 4.58 12.56
N TYR A 118 -22.23 3.52 11.78
CA TYR A 118 -22.48 2.19 12.31
C TYR A 118 -21.28 1.63 13.09
N TYR A 119 -20.07 1.80 12.57
CA TYR A 119 -18.83 1.33 13.20
C TYR A 119 -18.17 2.35 14.14
N SER A 120 -18.86 3.46 14.44
CA SER A 120 -18.31 4.55 15.28
C SER A 120 -16.93 5.03 14.80
N ALA A 121 -16.72 5.01 13.49
CA ALA A 121 -15.50 5.52 12.89
C ALA A 121 -15.51 7.06 12.86
N ASN A 122 -14.33 7.67 12.96
CA ASN A 122 -14.21 9.13 12.93
C ASN A 122 -13.85 9.70 11.55
N ARG A 123 -13.60 8.83 10.58
CA ARG A 123 -13.42 9.14 9.16
C ARG A 123 -14.05 8.06 8.30
N CYS A 124 -14.38 8.41 7.07
CA CYS A 124 -14.74 7.43 6.05
C CYS A 124 -14.14 7.77 4.70
N MET A 125 -13.98 6.75 3.88
CA MET A 125 -13.45 6.88 2.53
C MET A 125 -14.07 5.88 1.57
N VAL A 126 -14.01 6.22 0.27
CA VAL A 126 -14.32 5.30 -0.82
C VAL A 126 -13.07 5.13 -1.66
N ILE A 127 -12.70 3.88 -1.95
CA ILE A 127 -11.56 3.52 -2.79
C ILE A 127 -12.08 2.74 -4.00
N THR A 128 -11.62 3.12 -5.19
CA THR A 128 -11.98 2.41 -6.44
C THR A 128 -10.80 2.36 -7.41
N ASN A 129 -10.76 1.30 -8.22
CA ASN A 129 -9.87 1.21 -9.38
C ASN A 129 -10.41 1.97 -10.59
N SER A 130 -11.53 2.68 -10.47
CA SER A 130 -12.21 3.43 -11.51
C SER A 130 -12.29 4.93 -11.20
N THR A 131 -13.26 5.63 -11.75
CA THR A 131 -13.49 7.06 -11.55
C THR A 131 -14.80 7.31 -10.83
N PHE A 132 -14.92 8.48 -10.19
CA PHE A 132 -16.16 8.93 -9.57
C PHE A 132 -16.97 9.85 -10.50
N SER A 133 -18.29 9.77 -10.39
CA SER A 133 -19.17 10.76 -11.02
C SER A 133 -19.01 12.14 -10.36
N LYS A 134 -19.30 13.20 -11.11
CA LYS A 134 -19.27 14.57 -10.57
C LYS A 134 -20.16 14.72 -9.34
N SER A 135 -21.35 14.14 -9.35
CA SER A 135 -22.26 14.17 -8.20
C SER A 135 -21.72 13.40 -6.98
N ALA A 136 -21.00 12.29 -7.19
CA ALA A 136 -20.33 11.57 -6.10
C ALA A 136 -19.22 12.41 -5.46
N VAL A 137 -18.43 13.12 -6.25
CA VAL A 137 -17.38 14.02 -5.75
C VAL A 137 -17.99 15.17 -4.94
N GLU A 138 -19.07 15.79 -5.44
CA GLU A 138 -19.78 16.86 -4.75
C GLU A 138 -20.38 16.37 -3.41
N LEU A 139 -21.00 15.19 -3.42
CA LEU A 139 -21.57 14.57 -2.22
C LEU A 139 -20.49 14.20 -1.20
N ALA A 140 -19.37 13.65 -1.64
CA ALA A 140 -18.23 13.29 -0.78
C ALA A 140 -17.65 14.54 -0.10
N LYS A 141 -17.47 15.63 -0.85
CA LYS A 141 -17.02 16.91 -0.30
C LYS A 141 -17.96 17.45 0.76
N ALA A 142 -19.28 17.40 0.52
CA ALA A 142 -20.29 17.87 1.46
C ALA A 142 -20.32 17.06 2.76
N ASN A 143 -19.93 15.79 2.73
CA ASN A 143 -19.97 14.88 3.88
C ASN A 143 -18.57 14.58 4.49
N GLY A 144 -17.50 15.20 3.97
CA GLY A 144 -16.14 14.96 4.44
C GLY A 144 -15.62 13.54 4.15
N VAL A 145 -16.10 12.90 3.07
CA VAL A 145 -15.67 11.58 2.63
C VAL A 145 -14.40 11.69 1.79
N ILE A 146 -13.39 10.90 2.11
CA ILE A 146 -12.14 10.84 1.35
C ILE A 146 -12.36 9.93 0.13
N LEU A 147 -11.94 10.38 -1.05
CA LEU A 147 -12.06 9.62 -2.28
C LEU A 147 -10.66 9.25 -2.81
N TRP A 148 -10.46 7.95 -3.05
CA TRP A 148 -9.34 7.45 -3.85
C TRP A 148 -9.89 6.85 -5.14
N ASP A 149 -9.75 7.58 -6.23
CA ASP A 149 -10.01 7.09 -7.57
C ASP A 149 -8.80 6.30 -8.12
N ARG A 150 -8.89 5.85 -9.36
CA ARG A 150 -7.82 5.14 -10.06
C ARG A 150 -6.49 5.90 -10.03
N GLN A 151 -6.51 7.21 -10.22
CA GLN A 151 -5.29 8.00 -10.25
C GLN A 151 -4.64 8.03 -8.87
N VAL A 152 -5.38 8.39 -7.83
CA VAL A 152 -4.89 8.44 -6.45
C VAL A 152 -4.42 7.06 -5.99
N LEU A 153 -5.18 6.00 -6.30
CA LEU A 153 -4.79 4.63 -5.96
C LEU A 153 -3.47 4.24 -6.64
N THR A 154 -3.29 4.57 -7.93
CA THR A 154 -2.03 4.33 -8.66
C THR A 154 -0.85 5.07 -8.02
N GLU A 155 -1.04 6.32 -7.63
CA GLU A 155 -0.02 7.11 -6.93
C GLU A 155 0.37 6.45 -5.60
N LYS A 156 -0.62 5.99 -4.82
CA LYS A 156 -0.40 5.31 -3.55
C LYS A 156 0.33 3.96 -3.67
N LEU A 157 0.06 3.21 -4.73
CA LEU A 157 0.78 1.97 -5.03
C LEU A 157 2.26 2.21 -5.35
N ASN A 158 2.59 3.36 -5.93
CA ASN A 158 3.97 3.72 -6.29
C ASN A 158 4.77 4.30 -5.10
N GLU A 159 4.13 4.67 -4.01
CA GLU A 159 4.78 5.18 -2.79
C GLU A 159 5.29 4.06 -1.86
N VAL A 160 4.95 2.78 -2.13
CA VAL A 160 5.26 1.61 -1.26
C VAL A 160 6.48 0.82 -1.74
#